data_a55705c2e4797543cf01938acfd705de
#
_entry.id   a55705c2e4797543cf01938acfd705de
#
_cell.length_a   1.000
_cell.length_b   1.000
_cell.length_c   1.000
_cell.angle_alpha   90.00
_cell.angle_beta   90.00
_cell.angle_gamma   90.00
#
_symmetry.space_group_name_H-M   'P 1'
#
loop_
_entity.id
_entity.type
_entity.pdbx_description
1 polymer ?
#
loop_
_entity_poly.entity_id
_entity_poly.type
_entity_poly.pdbx_seq_one_letter_code
_entity_poly.pdbx_strand_id
1 'polypeptide(L)'
;IWLENGFIKGDDTDHHIDTLARFIDKNTIAHCICEDEEDEHYLPLQKMKEELKKTGFDLVELPIPKPLYYEERRLGATYANFVFINNALIVPFYKDKNDEIIAKRLSKALPNHKIIGVDARVFLRQNGSLHCSCQNRFKGLR
;
A
#
# COMPACT_ATOMS: atom_id res chain seq x y z
N ILE A 1 -2.22 17.25 -5.13
CA ILE A 1 -2.64 16.95 -3.75
C ILE A 1 -1.38 16.86 -2.92
N TRP A 2 -1.35 17.55 -1.81
CA TRP A 2 -0.29 17.47 -0.82
C TRP A 2 -0.85 16.79 0.44
N LEU A 3 -0.15 15.80 0.98
CA LEU A 3 -0.48 15.14 2.26
C LEU A 3 0.56 15.56 3.30
N GLU A 4 0.10 16.04 4.44
CA GLU A 4 0.95 16.45 5.55
C GLU A 4 1.13 15.35 6.58
N ASN A 5 0.24 14.36 6.56
CA ASN A 5 0.23 13.25 7.48
C ASN A 5 0.37 11.92 6.74
N GLY A 6 0.80 10.91 7.49
CA GLY A 6 1.04 9.55 7.01
C GLY A 6 2.42 9.09 7.47
N PHE A 7 2.49 7.85 7.94
CA PHE A 7 3.72 7.29 8.47
C PHE A 7 3.66 5.77 8.46
N ILE A 8 4.74 5.13 8.05
CA ILE A 8 4.96 3.68 8.19
C ILE A 8 6.33 3.47 8.83
N LYS A 9 6.35 2.90 10.04
CA LYS A 9 7.61 2.58 10.73
C LYS A 9 8.38 1.51 9.99
N GLY A 10 9.69 1.71 9.90
CA GLY A 10 10.58 0.84 9.14
C GLY A 10 10.66 1.18 7.65
N ASP A 11 9.93 2.19 7.20
CA ASP A 11 10.17 2.86 5.94
C ASP A 11 11.24 3.95 6.18
N ASP A 12 12.46 3.70 5.75
CA ASP A 12 13.59 4.62 5.84
C ASP A 12 13.94 5.24 4.46
N THR A 13 13.00 5.18 3.52
CA THR A 13 13.13 5.69 2.15
C THR A 13 12.56 7.09 1.98
N ASP A 14 12.78 7.99 2.94
CA ASP A 14 12.27 9.38 2.95
C ASP A 14 10.74 9.48 2.84
N HIS A 15 10.01 8.47 3.35
CA HIS A 15 8.53 8.42 3.38
C HIS A 15 7.88 8.56 2.00
N HIS A 16 8.27 7.74 1.04
CA HIS A 16 7.70 7.74 -0.29
C HIS A 16 6.20 7.44 -0.26
N ILE A 17 5.42 8.19 -1.02
CA ILE A 17 3.96 8.09 -1.07
C ILE A 17 3.44 6.70 -1.50
N ASP A 18 4.23 5.94 -2.25
CA ASP A 18 3.85 4.61 -2.74
C ASP A 18 3.77 3.53 -1.65
N THR A 19 4.21 3.86 -0.42
CA THR A 19 4.00 3.04 0.78
C THR A 19 2.72 3.40 1.53
N LEU A 20 2.13 4.55 1.26
CA LEU A 20 1.00 5.12 2.00
C LEU A 20 -0.31 5.17 1.20
N ALA A 21 -0.28 5.79 0.01
CA ALA A 21 -1.46 6.02 -0.80
C ALA A 21 -1.12 6.06 -2.29
N ARG A 22 -1.99 5.48 -3.12
CA ARG A 22 -1.78 5.44 -4.57
C ARG A 22 -3.09 5.48 -5.34
N PHE A 23 -3.11 6.16 -6.46
CA PHE A 23 -4.20 6.04 -7.40
C PHE A 23 -4.28 4.62 -7.97
N ILE A 24 -5.49 4.05 -7.99
CA ILE A 24 -5.77 2.77 -8.64
C ILE A 24 -6.55 2.97 -9.94
N ASP A 25 -7.22 4.09 -10.08
CA ASP A 25 -7.78 4.62 -11.33
C ASP A 25 -7.83 6.15 -11.30
N LYS A 26 -8.50 6.76 -12.29
CA LYS A 26 -8.57 8.23 -12.41
C LYS A 26 -9.36 8.93 -11.29
N ASN A 27 -10.19 8.19 -10.55
CA ASN A 27 -11.09 8.74 -9.53
C ASN A 27 -10.91 8.10 -8.16
N THR A 28 -10.09 7.06 -8.01
CA THR A 28 -10.00 6.24 -6.80
C THR A 28 -8.57 6.17 -6.27
N ILE A 29 -8.42 6.40 -4.97
CA ILE A 29 -7.15 6.26 -4.24
C ILE A 29 -7.27 5.08 -3.28
N ALA A 30 -6.34 4.13 -3.37
CA ALA A 30 -6.10 3.13 -2.35
C ALA A 30 -5.10 3.67 -1.32
N HIS A 31 -5.41 3.56 -0.03
CA HIS A 31 -4.57 4.11 1.02
C HIS A 31 -4.52 3.22 2.25
N CYS A 32 -3.41 3.28 2.97
CA CYS A 32 -3.22 2.53 4.21
C CYS A 32 -4.10 3.06 5.34
N ILE A 33 -4.59 2.14 6.16
CA ILE A 33 -5.21 2.41 7.45
C ILE A 33 -4.59 1.50 8.51
N CYS A 34 -4.64 1.91 9.77
CA CYS A 34 -4.39 1.07 10.92
C CYS A 34 -5.69 0.90 11.70
N GLU A 35 -6.05 -0.35 12.02
CA GLU A 35 -7.27 -0.68 12.79
C GLU A 35 -6.97 -0.85 14.28
N ASP A 36 -5.71 -0.92 14.68
CA ASP A 36 -5.27 -1.05 16.07
C ASP A 36 -4.95 0.34 16.65
N GLU A 37 -5.78 0.79 17.58
CA GLU A 37 -5.66 2.11 18.20
C GLU A 37 -4.40 2.25 19.08
N GLU A 38 -3.84 1.15 19.55
CA GLU A 38 -2.61 1.11 20.34
C GLU A 38 -1.34 1.13 19.46
N ASP A 39 -1.48 0.91 18.15
CA ASP A 39 -0.34 0.94 17.22
C ASP A 39 0.05 2.38 16.86
N GLU A 40 1.34 2.66 16.85
CA GLU A 40 1.91 3.99 16.52
C GLU A 40 1.49 4.53 15.14
N HIS A 41 1.02 3.66 14.23
CA HIS A 41 0.51 4.06 12.90
C HIS A 41 -0.92 4.59 12.95
N TYR A 42 -1.69 4.32 14.00
CA TYR A 42 -3.12 4.64 14.03
C TYR A 42 -3.38 6.12 13.77
N LEU A 43 -2.86 6.99 14.64
CA LEU A 43 -3.11 8.43 14.54
C LEU A 43 -2.59 9.06 13.24
N PRO A 44 -1.35 8.79 12.78
CA PRO A 44 -0.86 9.34 11.51
C PRO A 44 -1.68 8.90 10.30
N LEU A 45 -2.09 7.63 10.22
CA LEU A 45 -2.88 7.12 9.11
C LEU A 45 -4.34 7.60 9.16
N GLN A 46 -4.92 7.81 10.33
CA GLN A 46 -6.23 8.43 10.47
C GLN A 46 -6.22 9.89 10.00
N LYS A 47 -5.21 10.67 10.37
CA LYS A 47 -5.07 12.04 9.87
C LYS A 47 -4.93 12.08 8.35
N MET A 48 -4.09 11.23 7.77
CA MET A 48 -3.95 11.09 6.31
C MET A 48 -5.30 10.76 5.66
N LYS A 49 -6.08 9.85 6.23
CA LYS A 49 -7.42 9.50 5.73
C LYS A 49 -8.35 10.71 5.70
N GLU A 50 -8.34 11.54 6.75
CA GLU A 50 -9.16 12.77 6.79
C GLU A 50 -8.69 13.81 5.74
N GLU A 51 -7.40 13.88 5.44
CA GLU A 51 -6.89 14.70 4.33
C GLU A 51 -7.38 14.17 2.98
N LEU A 52 -7.28 12.85 2.77
CA LEU A 52 -7.73 12.21 1.53
C LEU A 52 -9.24 12.39 1.31
N LYS A 53 -10.08 12.30 2.33
CA LYS A 53 -11.53 12.56 2.22
C LYS A 53 -11.86 13.95 1.66
N LYS A 54 -11.06 14.96 1.96
CA LYS A 54 -11.26 16.33 1.47
C LYS A 54 -10.96 16.48 -0.02
N THR A 55 -10.33 15.50 -0.64
CA THR A 55 -9.96 15.57 -2.05
C THR A 55 -11.11 15.28 -3.02
N GLY A 56 -12.19 14.65 -2.53
CA GLY A 56 -13.33 14.25 -3.34
C GLY A 56 -13.12 12.99 -4.19
N PHE A 57 -11.98 12.30 -4.04
CA PHE A 57 -11.77 11.00 -4.68
C PHE A 57 -12.45 9.87 -3.88
N ASP A 58 -12.83 8.81 -4.58
CA ASP A 58 -13.23 7.56 -3.93
C ASP A 58 -12.03 6.93 -3.22
N LEU A 59 -12.27 6.36 -2.03
CA LEU A 59 -11.21 5.81 -1.21
C LEU A 59 -11.37 4.30 -1.01
N VAL A 60 -10.28 3.57 -1.18
CA VAL A 60 -10.16 2.14 -0.86
C VAL A 60 -9.17 1.94 0.28
N GLU A 61 -9.69 1.52 1.42
CA GLU A 61 -8.90 1.32 2.64
C GLU A 61 -8.14 0.01 2.60
N LEU A 62 -6.84 0.08 2.85
CA LEU A 62 -5.92 -1.04 2.92
C LEU A 62 -5.39 -1.15 4.36
N PRO A 63 -6.01 -1.96 5.25
CA PRO A 63 -5.50 -2.17 6.59
C PRO A 63 -4.09 -2.77 6.53
N ILE A 64 -3.14 -2.14 7.24
CA ILE A 64 -1.77 -2.64 7.30
C ILE A 64 -1.72 -4.04 7.95
N PRO A 65 -0.73 -4.88 7.62
CA PRO A 65 -0.57 -6.19 8.25
C PRO A 65 -0.13 -6.02 9.71
N LYS A 66 -0.21 -7.10 10.49
CA LYS A 66 0.42 -7.14 11.81
C LYS A 66 1.91 -6.79 11.72
N PRO A 67 2.50 -6.23 12.80
CA PRO A 67 3.91 -5.91 12.82
C PRO A 67 4.80 -7.08 12.39
N LEU A 68 5.64 -6.85 11.39
CA LEU A 68 6.65 -7.79 10.93
C LEU A 68 8.02 -7.31 11.39
N TYR A 69 8.85 -8.23 11.84
CA TYR A 69 10.19 -7.91 12.33
C TYR A 69 11.23 -8.73 11.58
N TYR A 70 12.38 -8.14 11.38
CA TYR A 70 13.60 -8.80 10.97
C TYR A 70 14.71 -8.39 11.93
N GLU A 71 15.28 -9.36 12.63
CA GLU A 71 16.08 -9.08 13.81
C GLU A 71 15.24 -8.27 14.81
N GLU A 72 15.72 -7.17 15.34
CA GLU A 72 14.94 -6.32 16.27
C GLU A 72 14.23 -5.16 15.57
N ARG A 73 14.34 -5.03 14.23
CA ARG A 73 13.80 -3.93 13.46
C ARG A 73 12.38 -4.24 12.97
N ARG A 74 11.42 -3.37 13.27
CA ARG A 74 10.09 -3.40 12.60
C ARG A 74 10.25 -3.06 11.13
N LEU A 75 9.61 -3.84 10.26
CA LEU A 75 9.65 -3.67 8.81
C LEU A 75 8.47 -2.82 8.33
N GLY A 76 8.69 -1.95 7.35
CA GLY A 76 7.67 -1.10 6.74
C GLY A 76 6.72 -1.86 5.81
N ALA A 77 5.88 -2.71 6.38
CA ALA A 77 4.95 -3.54 5.62
C ALA A 77 3.68 -2.79 5.28
N THR A 78 3.36 -2.69 3.99
CA THR A 78 2.17 -2.00 3.49
C THR A 78 1.66 -2.65 2.20
N TYR A 79 0.34 -2.74 2.05
CA TYR A 79 -0.27 -3.23 0.81
C TYR A 79 -0.34 -2.18 -0.31
N ALA A 80 -0.05 -0.90 -0.02
CA ALA A 80 -0.04 0.15 -1.03
C ALA A 80 1.11 0.03 -2.04
N ASN A 81 2.16 -0.74 -1.72
CA ASN A 81 3.31 -0.93 -2.60
C ASN A 81 3.08 -1.99 -3.69
N PHE A 82 1.88 -1.98 -4.28
CA PHE A 82 1.48 -2.86 -5.39
C PHE A 82 2.01 -2.37 -6.75
N VAL A 83 1.99 -3.25 -7.76
CA VAL A 83 2.44 -2.96 -9.13
C VAL A 83 1.34 -3.27 -10.14
N PHE A 84 1.00 -2.32 -11.00
CA PHE A 84 0.18 -2.58 -12.18
C PHE A 84 1.02 -3.19 -13.30
N ILE A 85 0.53 -4.31 -13.85
CA ILE A 85 1.09 -4.95 -15.04
C ILE A 85 -0.05 -5.32 -16.00
N ASN A 86 -0.11 -4.68 -17.17
CA ASN A 86 -1.17 -4.94 -18.16
C ASN A 86 -2.57 -4.99 -17.50
N ASN A 87 -3.21 -6.18 -17.49
CA ASN A 87 -4.54 -6.40 -16.92
C ASN A 87 -4.50 -7.02 -15.51
N ALA A 88 -3.41 -6.84 -14.76
CA ALA A 88 -3.27 -7.38 -13.42
C ALA A 88 -2.68 -6.35 -12.45
N LEU A 89 -3.00 -6.55 -11.17
CA LEU A 89 -2.39 -5.86 -10.05
C LEU A 89 -1.65 -6.89 -9.19
N ILE A 90 -0.33 -6.74 -9.09
CA ILE A 90 0.50 -7.55 -8.20
C ILE A 90 0.54 -6.87 -6.84
N VAL A 91 0.06 -7.56 -5.82
CA VAL A 91 -0.09 -7.03 -4.46
C VAL A 91 0.87 -7.75 -3.53
N PRO A 92 1.65 -7.01 -2.70
CA PRO A 92 2.50 -7.64 -1.71
C PRO A 92 1.65 -8.32 -0.64
N PHE A 93 1.88 -9.61 -0.38
CA PHE A 93 1.27 -10.37 0.70
C PHE A 93 2.30 -10.68 1.79
N TYR A 94 1.81 -10.83 3.01
CA TYR A 94 2.66 -10.94 4.19
C TYR A 94 2.37 -12.15 5.07
N LYS A 95 1.54 -13.11 4.57
CA LYS A 95 0.96 -14.22 5.33
C LYS A 95 0.16 -13.73 6.54
N ASP A 96 -0.57 -12.67 6.34
CA ASP A 96 -1.44 -12.03 7.30
C ASP A 96 -2.92 -12.25 6.94
N LYS A 97 -3.81 -12.20 7.94
CA LYS A 97 -5.26 -12.27 7.73
C LYS A 97 -5.77 -11.20 6.76
N ASN A 98 -5.09 -10.07 6.70
CA ASN A 98 -5.47 -8.95 5.84
C ASN A 98 -5.16 -9.23 4.35
N ASP A 99 -4.31 -10.19 3.98
CA ASP A 99 -4.01 -10.53 2.59
C ASP A 99 -5.29 -10.80 1.78
N GLU A 100 -6.21 -11.61 2.34
CA GLU A 100 -7.49 -11.92 1.67
C GLU A 100 -8.45 -10.73 1.65
N ILE A 101 -8.47 -9.91 2.71
CA ILE A 101 -9.29 -8.71 2.81
C ILE A 101 -8.87 -7.73 1.71
N ILE A 102 -7.57 -7.52 1.57
CA ILE A 102 -6.98 -6.65 0.55
C ILE A 102 -7.31 -7.15 -0.85
N ALA A 103 -7.13 -8.45 -1.12
CA ALA A 103 -7.47 -9.03 -2.41
C ALA A 103 -8.95 -8.78 -2.78
N LYS A 104 -9.87 -8.96 -1.83
CA LYS A 104 -11.31 -8.73 -2.04
C LYS A 104 -11.62 -7.25 -2.28
N ARG A 105 -11.06 -6.33 -1.49
CA ARG A 105 -11.28 -4.88 -1.65
C ARG A 105 -10.78 -4.38 -3.01
N LEU A 106 -9.57 -4.78 -3.39
CA LEU A 106 -8.97 -4.40 -4.67
C LEU A 106 -9.69 -5.05 -5.86
N SER A 107 -10.12 -6.31 -5.77
CA SER A 107 -10.92 -6.96 -6.83
C SER A 107 -12.26 -6.25 -7.05
N LYS A 108 -12.90 -5.78 -5.98
CA LYS A 108 -14.14 -5.01 -6.08
C LYS A 108 -13.91 -3.64 -6.73
N ALA A 109 -12.82 -2.97 -6.38
CA ALA A 109 -12.48 -1.66 -6.93
C ALA A 109 -11.97 -1.73 -8.39
N LEU A 110 -11.34 -2.84 -8.77
CA LEU A 110 -10.70 -3.06 -10.08
C LEU A 110 -11.27 -4.31 -10.77
N PRO A 111 -12.55 -4.31 -11.18
CA PRO A 111 -13.22 -5.52 -11.71
C PRO A 111 -12.60 -6.05 -13.01
N ASN A 112 -11.87 -5.22 -13.73
CA ASN A 112 -11.21 -5.58 -14.99
C ASN A 112 -9.73 -6.01 -14.82
N HIS A 113 -9.24 -6.06 -13.58
CA HIS A 113 -7.86 -6.46 -13.29
C HIS A 113 -7.83 -7.75 -12.47
N LYS A 114 -6.91 -8.64 -12.82
CA LYS A 114 -6.60 -9.80 -11.99
C LYS A 114 -5.77 -9.37 -10.79
N ILE A 115 -6.22 -9.63 -9.58
CA ILE A 115 -5.45 -9.38 -8.36
C ILE A 115 -4.59 -10.62 -8.08
N ILE A 116 -3.28 -10.42 -7.97
CA ILE A 116 -2.29 -11.48 -7.75
C ILE A 116 -1.48 -11.15 -6.50
N GLY A 117 -1.66 -11.90 -5.43
CA GLY A 117 -0.85 -11.77 -4.22
C GLY A 117 0.51 -12.47 -4.38
N VAL A 118 1.57 -11.81 -3.93
CA VAL A 118 2.94 -12.34 -3.93
C VAL A 118 3.54 -12.18 -2.55
N ASP A 119 4.13 -13.22 -1.99
CA ASP A 119 4.82 -13.15 -0.70
C ASP A 119 6.01 -12.17 -0.79
N ALA A 120 5.84 -11.00 -0.19
CA ALA A 120 6.80 -9.91 -0.27
C ALA A 120 7.66 -9.73 1.01
N ARG A 121 7.58 -10.65 1.97
CA ARG A 121 8.27 -10.51 3.26
C ARG A 121 9.79 -10.38 3.14
N VAL A 122 10.39 -11.03 2.14
CA VAL A 122 11.83 -10.93 1.89
C VAL A 122 12.22 -9.54 1.37
N PHE A 123 11.37 -8.92 0.54
CA PHE A 123 11.61 -7.58 -0.02
C PHE A 123 11.72 -6.52 1.09
N LEU A 124 10.92 -6.64 2.13
CA LEU A 124 10.91 -5.67 3.24
C LEU A 124 12.25 -5.53 3.97
N ARG A 125 13.12 -6.54 3.91
CA ARG A 125 14.45 -6.48 4.52
C ARG A 125 15.36 -5.44 3.87
N GLN A 126 15.05 -5.04 2.62
CA GLN A 126 15.76 -4.02 1.85
C GLN A 126 15.04 -2.67 1.82
N ASN A 127 14.13 -2.42 2.79
CA ASN A 127 13.40 -1.17 2.97
C ASN A 127 12.49 -0.79 1.78
N GLY A 128 11.93 -1.78 1.11
CA GLY A 128 11.01 -1.59 0.00
C GLY A 128 10.18 -2.83 -0.24
N SER A 129 9.26 -2.78 -1.19
CA SER A 129 8.46 -3.93 -1.58
C SER A 129 8.36 -4.01 -3.10
N LEU A 130 7.25 -4.49 -3.65
CA LEU A 130 7.14 -4.82 -5.07
C LEU A 130 7.31 -3.59 -5.99
N HIS A 131 6.63 -2.48 -5.67
CA HIS A 131 6.71 -1.26 -6.48
C HIS A 131 8.11 -0.65 -6.45
N CYS A 132 8.73 -0.59 -5.26
CA CYS A 132 10.09 -0.09 -5.10
C CYS A 132 11.13 -0.89 -5.88
N SER A 133 10.83 -2.16 -6.21
CA SER A 133 11.71 -3.06 -6.98
C SER A 133 11.42 -3.05 -8.48
N CYS A 134 10.47 -2.24 -8.95
CA CYS A 134 10.00 -2.23 -10.32
C CYS A 134 10.14 -0.87 -10.97
N GLN A 135 10.37 -0.86 -12.28
CA GLN A 135 10.26 0.33 -13.11
C GLN A 135 9.30 0.07 -14.26
N ASN A 136 8.27 0.90 -14.38
CA ASN A 136 7.31 0.79 -15.45
C ASN A 136 7.91 1.22 -16.79
N ARG A 137 7.72 0.39 -17.81
CA ARG A 137 8.11 0.71 -19.18
C ARG A 137 6.86 0.83 -20.03
N PHE A 138 6.55 2.04 -20.49
CA PHE A 138 5.39 2.28 -21.33
C PHE A 138 5.59 1.75 -22.74
N LYS A 139 4.58 1.01 -23.24
CA LYS A 139 4.57 0.53 -24.62
C LYS A 139 4.19 1.70 -25.55
N GLY A 140 5.09 2.12 -26.43
CA GLY A 140 4.76 3.14 -27.44
C GLY A 140 5.62 4.42 -27.42
N LEU A 141 6.52 4.58 -26.47
CA LEU A 141 7.59 5.55 -26.61
C LEU A 141 8.69 4.91 -27.46
N ARG A 142 8.62 5.10 -28.76
CA ARG A 142 9.72 4.85 -29.73
C ARG A 142 10.49 6.13 -29.95
#